data_9da75c0754f9509af24adc196fe70536
#
_entry.id   9da75c0754f9509af24adc196fe70536
#
_cell.length_a   1.000
_cell.length_b   1.000
_cell.length_c   1.000
_cell.angle_alpha   90.00
_cell.angle_beta   90.00
_cell.angle_gamma   90.00
#
_symmetry.space_group_name_H-M   'P 1'
#
loop_
_entity.id
_entity.type
_entity.pdbx_description
1 polymer ?
#
loop_
_entity_poly.entity_id
_entity_poly.type
_entity_poly.pdbx_seq_one_letter_code
_entity_poly.pdbx_strand_id
1 'polypeptide(L)' 'MKKELIAVKNRIKKLNDKKALIDEELEPLFIREEELENEEIIAICRKNNITISDLIAKVNR' A
#
# COMPACT_ATOMS: atom_id res chain seq x y z
N MET A 1 41.33 2.76 0.78
CA MET A 1 40.36 2.67 -0.31
C MET A 1 39.54 1.41 -0.30
N LYS A 2 40.18 0.21 -0.24
CA LYS A 2 39.43 -1.06 -0.18
C LYS A 2 38.52 -1.17 1.05
N LYS A 3 38.98 -0.70 2.21
CA LYS A 3 38.22 -0.73 3.46
C LYS A 3 36.97 0.14 3.40
N GLU A 4 37.10 1.32 2.82
CA GLU A 4 35.97 2.25 2.66
C GLU A 4 34.94 1.68 1.70
N LEU A 5 35.37 1.09 0.58
CA LEU A 5 34.47 0.47 -0.38
C LEU A 5 33.68 -0.68 0.25
N ILE A 6 34.35 -1.54 1.02
CA ILE A 6 33.73 -2.66 1.72
C ILE A 6 32.70 -2.14 2.74
N ALA A 7 33.07 -1.10 3.51
CA ALA A 7 32.18 -0.51 4.50
C ALA A 7 30.92 0.06 3.84
N VAL A 8 31.08 0.75 2.73
CA VAL A 8 29.93 1.31 1.97
C VAL A 8 29.04 0.19 1.43
N LYS A 9 29.63 -0.85 0.84
CA LYS A 9 28.87 -1.99 0.33
C LYS A 9 28.09 -2.69 1.44
N ASN A 10 28.70 -2.87 2.61
CA ASN A 10 28.05 -3.49 3.75
C ASN A 10 26.88 -2.63 4.27
N ARG A 11 27.06 -1.32 4.26
CA ARG A 11 26.00 -0.39 4.68
C ARG A 11 24.82 -0.42 3.72
N ILE A 12 25.10 -0.45 2.41
CA ILE A 12 24.07 -0.56 1.38
C ILE A 12 23.28 -1.86 1.56
N LYS A 13 23.97 -2.97 1.80
CA LYS A 13 23.33 -4.27 2.01
C LYS A 13 22.39 -4.23 3.22
N LYS A 14 22.87 -3.69 4.35
CA LYS A 14 22.06 -3.57 5.56
C LYS A 14 20.80 -2.74 5.34
N LEU A 15 20.93 -1.62 4.63
CA LEU A 15 19.80 -0.75 4.35
C LEU A 15 18.80 -1.40 3.40
N ASN A 16 19.30 -2.14 2.39
CA ASN A 16 18.42 -2.89 1.50
C ASN A 16 17.67 -4.00 2.22
N ASP A 17 18.33 -4.69 3.16
CA ASP A 17 17.69 -5.73 3.97
C ASP A 17 16.58 -5.11 4.86
N LYS A 18 16.84 -3.96 5.47
CA LYS A 18 15.83 -3.23 6.24
C LYS A 18 14.67 -2.77 5.37
N LYS A 19 14.95 -2.29 4.19
CA LYS A 19 13.94 -1.86 3.23
C LYS A 19 13.01 -3.03 2.85
N ALA A 20 13.60 -4.20 2.59
CA ALA A 20 12.83 -5.40 2.26
C ALA A 20 11.90 -5.80 3.40
N LEU A 21 12.37 -5.74 4.65
CA LEU A 21 11.54 -6.02 5.83
C LEU A 21 10.38 -5.03 5.97
N ILE A 22 10.66 -3.74 5.74
CA ILE A 22 9.65 -2.69 5.79
C ILE A 22 8.59 -2.92 4.70
N ASP A 23 9.02 -3.26 3.49
CA ASP A 23 8.11 -3.56 2.39
C ASP A 23 7.20 -4.75 2.72
N GLU A 24 7.74 -5.79 3.38
CA GLU A 24 6.95 -6.93 3.85
C GLU A 24 5.90 -6.52 4.89
N GLU A 25 6.23 -5.60 5.78
CA GLU A 25 5.31 -5.10 6.80
C GLU A 25 4.24 -4.18 6.21
N LEU A 26 4.59 -3.43 5.17
CA LEU A 26 3.67 -2.50 4.52
C LEU A 26 2.60 -3.21 3.68
N GLU A 27 2.96 -4.29 3.02
CA GLU A 27 2.05 -4.98 2.09
C GLU A 27 0.70 -5.34 2.71
N PRO A 28 0.64 -6.04 3.87
CA PRO A 28 -0.64 -6.35 4.48
C PRO A 28 -1.41 -5.11 4.95
N LEU A 29 -0.70 -4.04 5.29
CA LEU A 29 -1.33 -2.78 5.70
C LEU A 29 -2.00 -2.08 4.51
N PHE A 30 -1.36 -2.08 3.35
CA PHE A 30 -1.97 -1.52 2.13
C PHE A 30 -3.21 -2.32 1.72
N ILE A 31 -3.16 -3.63 1.84
CA ILE A 31 -4.31 -4.50 1.55
C ILE A 31 -5.45 -4.18 2.52
N ARG A 32 -5.14 -4.06 3.82
CA ARG A 32 -6.15 -3.75 4.82
C ARG A 32 -6.75 -2.36 4.64
N GLU A 33 -5.93 -1.39 4.27
CA GLU A 33 -6.37 -0.04 3.95
C GLU A 33 -7.41 -0.07 2.81
N GLU A 34 -7.11 -0.79 1.74
CA GLU A 34 -8.02 -0.94 0.61
C GLU A 34 -9.34 -1.61 1.01
N GLU A 35 -9.28 -2.67 1.81
CA GLU A 35 -10.46 -3.35 2.33
C GLU A 35 -11.36 -2.40 3.13
N LEU A 36 -10.76 -1.60 4.03
CA LEU A 36 -11.48 -0.66 4.85
C LEU A 36 -12.10 0.47 4.02
N GLU A 37 -11.38 0.97 3.03
CA GLU A 37 -11.91 1.98 2.11
C GLU A 37 -13.10 1.43 1.32
N ASN A 38 -13.02 0.20 0.85
CA ASN A 38 -14.11 -0.45 0.14
C ASN A 38 -15.33 -0.65 1.04
N GLU A 39 -15.13 -1.07 2.29
CA GLU A 39 -16.21 -1.19 3.28
C GLU A 39 -16.89 0.15 3.52
N GLU A 40 -16.12 1.21 3.61
CA GLU A 40 -16.65 2.56 3.80
C GLU A 40 -17.46 3.01 2.60
N ILE A 41 -16.98 2.77 1.38
CA ILE A 41 -17.69 3.09 0.15
C ILE A 41 -19.02 2.34 0.10
N ILE A 42 -19.01 1.04 0.41
CA ILE A 42 -20.22 0.22 0.44
C ILE A 42 -21.24 0.76 1.46
N ALA A 43 -20.76 1.14 2.64
CA ALA A 43 -21.61 1.69 3.69
C ALA A 43 -22.26 3.01 3.24
N ILE A 44 -21.50 3.87 2.59
CA ILE A 44 -22.01 5.15 2.07
C ILE A 44 -23.05 4.89 0.96
N CYS A 45 -22.78 3.95 0.06
CA CYS A 45 -23.72 3.59 -1.01
C CYS A 45 -25.04 3.06 -0.44
N ARG A 46 -24.98 2.20 0.57
CA ARG A 46 -26.19 1.67 1.23
C ARG A 46 -26.99 2.75 1.90
N LYS A 47 -26.30 3.66 2.59
CA LYS A 47 -26.95 4.78 3.30
C LYS A 47 -27.71 5.70 2.34
N ASN A 48 -27.17 5.90 1.14
CA ASN A 48 -27.74 6.80 0.14
C ASN A 48 -28.59 6.07 -0.92
N ASN A 49 -28.82 4.77 -0.74
CA ASN A 49 -29.55 3.92 -1.72
C ASN A 49 -28.91 3.95 -3.11
N ILE A 50 -27.60 4.05 -3.17
CA ILE A 50 -26.84 4.05 -4.41
C ILE A 50 -26.19 2.66 -4.57
N THR A 51 -26.28 2.08 -5.77
CA THR A 51 -25.57 0.84 -6.06
C THR A 51 -24.15 1.14 -6.50
N ILE A 52 -23.27 0.15 -6.37
CA ILE A 52 -21.89 0.25 -6.86
C ILE A 52 -21.90 0.49 -8.38
N SER A 53 -22.83 -0.14 -9.10
CA SER A 53 -22.99 0.06 -10.54
C SER A 53 -23.30 1.51 -10.89
N ASP A 54 -24.16 2.15 -10.11
CA ASP A 54 -24.49 3.58 -10.29
C ASP A 54 -23.26 4.46 -10.08
N LEU A 55 -22.46 4.14 -9.07
CA LEU A 55 -21.24 4.88 -8.76
C LEU A 55 -20.23 4.77 -9.89
N ILE A 56 -20.03 3.57 -10.42
CA ILE A 56 -19.11 3.31 -11.53
C ILE A 56 -19.57 4.05 -12.79
N ALA A 57 -20.86 4.04 -13.06
CA ALA A 57 -21.44 4.74 -14.20
C ALA A 57 -21.18 6.25 -14.15
N LYS A 58 -21.23 6.84 -12.96
CA LYS A 58 -20.92 8.27 -12.78
C LYS A 58 -19.44 8.58 -12.98
N VAL A 59 -18.56 7.69 -12.54
CA VAL A 59 -17.11 7.88 -12.65
C VAL A 59 -16.63 7.74 -14.11
N ASN A 60 -17.28 6.88 -14.89
CA ASN A 60 -16.91 6.63 -16.29
C ASN A 60 -17.50 7.64 -17.30
N ARG A 61 -18.17 8.65 -16.81
CA ARG A 61 -18.62 9.76 -17.63
C ARG A 61 -17.53 10.83 -17.66
#